data_36e60053fb668d517dac2e10bea55681
#
_entry.id   36e60053fb668d517dac2e10bea55681
#
_cell.length_a   1.000
_cell.length_b   1.000
_cell.length_c   1.000
_cell.angle_alpha   90.00
_cell.angle_beta   90.00
_cell.angle_gamma   90.00
#
_symmetry.space_group_name_H-M   'P 1'
#
loop_
_entity.id
_entity.type
_entity.pdbx_description
1 polymer ?
#
loop_
_entity_poly.entity_id
_entity_poly.type
_entity_poly.pdbx_seq_one_letter_code
_entity_poly.pdbx_strand_id
1 'polypeptide(L)'
;MPEILPIPKCSEHRQCLACAFPFWDKLAAEQQDILCRTTRLVRYRKGERVHSPVENCVGILLLRTGQFRAYLLSDDGRDVTLYRLFGGEICILSASCVMDSVNFDLYIDAEEDTEAYCISAGVFRSLMQQNVEVRCFAYQMTAERFSDTMWTMQQILFMSADRRLAIFLADELAKTGGDDVRLTQDQMAKYMGSAREVVSRLLKYFAGEGIVKLYRGGVTVTDKDRLTKIAHGE
;
A
#
# COMPACT_ATOMS: atom_id res chain seq x y z
N MET A 1 -5.77 7.63 17.85
CA MET A 1 -5.67 8.84 16.98
C MET A 1 -4.20 9.03 16.64
N PRO A 2 -3.85 9.31 15.39
CA PRO A 2 -2.46 9.51 15.01
C PRO A 2 -1.84 10.70 15.78
N GLU A 3 -0.57 10.59 16.06
CA GLU A 3 0.21 11.68 16.63
C GLU A 3 0.39 12.78 15.58
N ILE A 4 -0.04 13.99 15.86
CA ILE A 4 0.18 15.14 14.97
C ILE A 4 1.56 15.71 15.28
N LEU A 5 2.45 15.66 14.29
CA LEU A 5 3.79 16.19 14.40
C LEU A 5 3.85 17.67 13.98
N PRO A 6 4.83 18.45 14.51
CA PRO A 6 5.08 19.78 14.00
C PRO A 6 5.45 19.70 12.51
N ILE A 7 4.82 20.56 11.69
CA ILE A 7 5.09 20.61 10.26
C ILE A 7 6.53 21.10 10.06
N PRO A 8 7.35 20.39 9.24
CA PRO A 8 8.64 20.91 8.80
C PRO A 8 8.46 22.31 8.19
N LYS A 9 9.52 23.11 8.16
CA LYS A 9 9.46 24.47 7.59
C LYS A 9 8.66 24.49 6.29
N CYS A 10 7.79 25.46 6.11
CA CYS A 10 6.84 25.58 5.00
C CYS A 10 7.44 25.32 3.61
N SER A 11 8.73 25.59 3.41
CA SER A 11 9.48 25.32 2.18
C SER A 11 9.68 23.83 1.88
N GLU A 12 10.03 23.01 2.87
CA GLU A 12 10.23 21.56 2.68
C GLU A 12 8.91 20.86 2.42
N HIS A 13 7.87 21.23 3.16
CA HIS A 13 6.54 20.70 3.00
C HIS A 13 5.95 21.00 1.62
N ARG A 14 6.06 22.25 1.15
CA ARG A 14 5.63 22.68 -0.18
C ARG A 14 6.36 21.91 -1.28
N GLN A 15 7.67 21.69 -1.11
CA GLN A 15 8.47 20.91 -2.06
C GLN A 15 8.04 19.45 -2.11
N CYS A 16 7.77 18.81 -0.95
CA CYS A 16 7.26 17.44 -0.91
C CYS A 16 5.93 17.29 -1.65
N LEU A 17 4.97 18.21 -1.43
CA LEU A 17 3.68 18.20 -2.13
C LEU A 17 3.86 18.45 -3.63
N ALA A 18 4.73 19.38 -4.01
CA ALA A 18 5.02 19.68 -5.41
C ALA A 18 5.63 18.48 -6.16
N CYS A 19 6.52 17.73 -5.51
CA CYS A 19 7.08 16.51 -6.10
C CYS A 19 6.08 15.34 -6.18
N ALA A 20 5.18 15.25 -5.21
CA ALA A 20 4.23 14.13 -5.12
C ALA A 20 3.00 14.28 -6.02
N PHE A 21 2.59 15.51 -6.29
CA PHE A 21 1.37 15.77 -7.07
C PHE A 21 1.69 16.30 -8.47
N PRO A 22 1.50 15.50 -9.53
CA PRO A 22 1.81 15.93 -10.91
C PRO A 22 0.96 17.11 -11.39
N PHE A 23 -0.14 17.40 -10.73
CA PHE A 23 -0.99 18.56 -11.00
C PHE A 23 -0.56 19.84 -10.29
N TRP A 24 0.52 19.81 -9.50
CA TRP A 24 0.92 20.95 -8.66
C TRP A 24 1.05 22.28 -9.42
N ASP A 25 1.71 22.25 -10.58
CA ASP A 25 1.92 23.44 -11.41
C ASP A 25 0.65 23.90 -12.15
N LYS A 26 -0.41 23.11 -12.10
CA LYS A 26 -1.75 23.46 -12.65
C LYS A 26 -2.69 24.05 -11.61
N LEU A 27 -2.24 24.13 -10.34
CA LEU A 27 -2.99 24.78 -9.27
C LEU A 27 -2.72 26.30 -9.28
N ALA A 28 -3.77 27.09 -9.03
CA ALA A 28 -3.60 28.49 -8.71
C ALA A 28 -2.79 28.67 -7.40
N ALA A 29 -2.11 29.78 -7.24
CA ALA A 29 -1.30 30.06 -6.05
C ALA A 29 -2.10 29.92 -4.74
N GLU A 30 -3.35 30.39 -4.74
CA GLU A 30 -4.27 30.26 -3.60
C GLU A 30 -4.58 28.78 -3.27
N GLN A 31 -4.76 27.94 -4.28
CA GLN A 31 -5.01 26.49 -4.10
C GLN A 31 -3.77 25.79 -3.54
N GLN A 32 -2.57 26.13 -4.02
CA GLN A 32 -1.32 25.64 -3.46
C GLN A 32 -1.16 26.04 -1.99
N ASP A 33 -1.47 27.28 -1.65
CA ASP A 33 -1.38 27.80 -0.27
C ASP A 33 -2.40 27.12 0.65
N ILE A 34 -3.63 26.88 0.19
CA ILE A 34 -4.63 26.11 0.94
C ILE A 34 -4.13 24.70 1.23
N LEU A 35 -3.61 24.00 0.22
CA LEU A 35 -3.03 22.66 0.41
C LEU A 35 -1.90 22.71 1.46
N CYS A 36 -0.95 23.62 1.33
CA CYS A 36 0.15 23.72 2.28
C CYS A 36 -0.31 23.99 3.72
N ARG A 37 -1.28 24.89 3.92
CA ARG A 37 -1.76 25.27 5.26
C ARG A 37 -2.63 24.20 5.93
N THR A 38 -3.33 23.41 5.16
CA THR A 38 -4.29 22.43 5.67
C THR A 38 -3.72 21.01 5.76
N THR A 39 -2.60 20.74 5.12
CA THR A 39 -1.91 19.45 5.23
C THR A 39 -1.20 19.35 6.58
N ARG A 40 -1.30 18.21 7.22
CA ARG A 40 -0.66 17.94 8.52
C ARG A 40 0.31 16.79 8.38
N LEU A 41 1.42 16.83 9.10
CA LEU A 41 2.29 15.68 9.27
C LEU A 41 1.75 14.83 10.42
N VAL A 42 1.51 13.56 10.17
CA VAL A 42 0.96 12.60 11.14
C VAL A 42 1.87 11.41 11.24
N ARG A 43 1.95 10.83 12.44
CA ARG A 43 2.67 9.58 12.69
C ARG A 43 1.71 8.51 13.17
N TYR A 44 1.86 7.34 12.61
CA TYR A 44 1.22 6.09 13.03
C TYR A 44 2.29 5.14 13.53
N ARG A 45 2.04 4.50 14.67
CA ARG A 45 2.91 3.44 15.17
C ARG A 45 2.62 2.13 14.45
N LYS A 46 3.62 1.27 14.41
CA LYS A 46 3.43 -0.10 13.89
C LYS A 46 2.23 -0.79 14.54
N GLY A 47 1.34 -1.35 13.72
CA GLY A 47 0.09 -2.00 14.14
C GLY A 47 -1.07 -1.06 14.42
N GLU A 48 -0.90 0.26 14.29
CA GLU A 48 -1.98 1.23 14.49
C GLU A 48 -2.93 1.23 13.30
N ARG A 49 -4.25 1.30 13.59
CA ARG A 49 -5.29 1.45 12.57
C ARG A 49 -5.25 2.86 12.00
N VAL A 50 -5.11 2.93 10.68
CA VAL A 50 -5.11 4.19 9.91
C VAL A 50 -6.52 4.53 9.44
N HIS A 51 -7.26 3.52 8.96
CA HIS A 51 -8.62 3.68 8.46
C HIS A 51 -9.45 2.41 8.68
N SER A 52 -10.73 2.60 8.99
CA SER A 52 -11.74 1.54 9.05
C SER A 52 -13.09 2.06 8.55
N PRO A 53 -14.02 1.18 8.13
CA PRO A 53 -15.35 1.57 7.63
C PRO A 53 -16.19 2.35 8.63
N VAL A 54 -15.97 2.12 9.93
CA VAL A 54 -16.74 2.73 11.03
C VAL A 54 -16.19 4.10 11.42
N GLU A 55 -14.93 4.38 11.09
CA GLU A 55 -14.27 5.63 11.47
C GLU A 55 -14.47 6.71 10.42
N ASN A 56 -14.40 7.97 10.87
CA ASN A 56 -14.46 9.11 9.97
C ASN A 56 -13.32 9.09 8.96
N CYS A 57 -13.62 9.61 7.78
CA CYS A 57 -12.66 9.76 6.69
C CYS A 57 -11.39 10.51 7.16
N VAL A 58 -10.25 9.87 7.03
CA VAL A 58 -8.97 10.42 7.48
C VAL A 58 -8.49 11.55 6.56
N GLY A 59 -8.72 11.41 5.26
CA GLY A 59 -8.17 12.28 4.23
C GLY A 59 -7.20 11.52 3.32
N ILE A 60 -6.59 12.22 2.39
CA ILE A 60 -5.56 11.65 1.50
C ILE A 60 -4.22 11.63 2.24
N LEU A 61 -3.57 10.48 2.23
CA LEU A 61 -2.29 10.30 2.89
C LEU A 61 -1.16 10.13 1.86
N LEU A 62 -0.19 11.03 1.88
CA LEU A 62 1.08 10.88 1.17
C LEU A 62 2.10 10.32 2.16
N LEU A 63 2.54 9.09 1.97
CA LEU A 63 3.51 8.45 2.85
C LEU A 63 4.88 9.11 2.66
N ARG A 64 5.48 9.52 3.76
CA ARG A 64 6.86 10.01 3.78
C ARG A 64 7.85 8.86 4.03
N THR A 65 7.51 8.01 5.00
CA THR A 65 8.30 6.84 5.40
C THR A 65 7.37 5.74 5.89
N GLY A 66 7.86 4.52 5.98
CA GLY A 66 7.11 3.39 6.51
C GLY A 66 6.23 2.70 5.48
N GLN A 67 5.25 1.96 5.97
CA GLN A 67 4.41 1.11 5.13
C GLN A 67 2.98 1.04 5.65
N PHE A 68 2.01 1.21 4.76
CA PHE A 68 0.61 0.88 5.01
C PHE A 68 0.22 -0.41 4.29
N ARG A 69 -0.70 -1.14 4.89
CA ARG A 69 -1.36 -2.31 4.31
C ARG A 69 -2.85 -2.05 4.21
N ALA A 70 -3.39 -2.16 3.00
CA ALA A 70 -4.82 -2.10 2.73
C ALA A 70 -5.37 -3.52 2.57
N TYR A 71 -6.48 -3.85 3.24
CA TYR A 71 -7.02 -5.19 3.26
C TYR A 71 -8.54 -5.22 3.51
N LEU A 72 -9.16 -6.31 3.10
CA LEU A 72 -10.52 -6.68 3.46
C LEU A 72 -10.48 -7.60 4.67
N LEU A 73 -11.50 -7.50 5.53
CA LEU A 73 -11.68 -8.35 6.69
C LEU A 73 -13.02 -9.05 6.58
N SER A 74 -13.02 -10.38 6.68
CA SER A 74 -14.25 -11.17 6.70
C SER A 74 -14.83 -11.26 8.11
N ASP A 75 -16.10 -11.65 8.22
CA ASP A 75 -16.83 -11.78 9.51
C ASP A 75 -16.19 -12.82 10.44
N ASP A 76 -15.52 -13.83 9.90
CA ASP A 76 -14.78 -14.86 10.65
C ASP A 76 -13.34 -14.45 11.00
N GLY A 77 -12.99 -13.18 10.75
CA GLY A 77 -11.69 -12.58 11.15
C GLY A 77 -10.53 -12.89 10.19
N ARG A 78 -10.79 -13.50 9.02
CA ARG A 78 -9.76 -13.66 7.99
C ARG A 78 -9.57 -12.36 7.23
N ASP A 79 -8.32 -12.00 6.98
CA ASP A 79 -7.99 -10.82 6.20
C ASP A 79 -7.33 -11.18 4.86
N VAL A 80 -7.60 -10.35 3.84
CA VAL A 80 -7.02 -10.46 2.50
C VAL A 80 -6.37 -9.12 2.16
N THR A 81 -5.06 -9.12 2.02
CA THR A 81 -4.32 -7.93 1.57
C THR A 81 -4.67 -7.63 0.12
N LEU A 82 -5.12 -6.41 -0.14
CA LEU A 82 -5.36 -5.92 -1.49
C LEU A 82 -4.09 -5.35 -2.10
N TYR A 83 -3.43 -4.48 -1.35
CA TYR A 83 -2.15 -3.85 -1.74
C TYR A 83 -1.42 -3.31 -0.51
N ARG A 84 -0.15 -2.97 -0.71
CA ARG A 84 0.68 -2.26 0.27
C ARG A 84 1.16 -0.95 -0.34
N LEU A 85 1.37 0.04 0.52
CA LEU A 85 1.84 1.37 0.17
C LEU A 85 3.13 1.65 0.94
N PHE A 86 4.08 2.25 0.26
CA PHE A 86 5.41 2.56 0.79
C PHE A 86 5.69 4.06 0.78
N GLY A 87 6.81 4.48 1.35
CA GLY A 87 7.23 5.87 1.30
C GLY A 87 7.27 6.43 -0.14
N GLY A 88 6.70 7.60 -0.35
CA GLY A 88 6.51 8.25 -1.65
C GLY A 88 5.15 7.97 -2.31
N GLU A 89 4.39 6.97 -1.85
CA GLU A 89 3.10 6.62 -2.44
C GLU A 89 1.93 7.32 -1.76
N ILE A 90 0.82 7.45 -2.50
CA ILE A 90 -0.38 8.14 -2.05
C ILE A 90 -1.48 7.12 -1.76
N CYS A 91 -2.04 7.20 -0.56
CA CYS A 91 -3.25 6.48 -0.17
C CYS A 91 -4.47 7.37 -0.41
N ILE A 92 -5.17 7.13 -1.51
CA ILE A 92 -6.39 7.86 -1.84
C ILE A 92 -7.62 7.22 -1.20
N LEU A 93 -7.63 5.90 -1.01
CA LEU A 93 -8.78 5.18 -0.45
C LEU A 93 -8.96 5.43 1.07
N SER A 94 -7.97 6.00 1.77
CA SER A 94 -8.15 6.53 3.12
C SER A 94 -9.12 7.72 3.17
N ALA A 95 -9.42 8.28 1.99
CA ALA A 95 -10.39 9.34 1.77
C ALA A 95 -11.60 8.82 0.95
N SER A 96 -12.09 7.60 1.24
CA SER A 96 -13.24 6.99 0.55
C SER A 96 -14.46 7.91 0.49
N CYS A 97 -14.64 8.76 1.49
CA CYS A 97 -15.66 9.79 1.52
C CYS A 97 -15.55 10.87 0.44
N VAL A 98 -14.40 11.00 -0.23
CA VAL A 98 -14.22 11.92 -1.36
C VAL A 98 -14.79 11.33 -2.65
N MET A 99 -14.94 10.00 -2.69
CA MET A 99 -15.48 9.26 -3.82
C MET A 99 -16.78 8.60 -3.42
N ASP A 100 -17.89 9.11 -3.90
CA ASP A 100 -19.24 8.66 -3.55
C ASP A 100 -19.56 7.21 -4.01
N SER A 101 -18.63 6.54 -4.70
CA SER A 101 -18.82 5.22 -5.32
C SER A 101 -18.06 4.05 -4.65
N VAL A 102 -17.38 4.28 -3.53
CA VAL A 102 -16.67 3.19 -2.82
C VAL A 102 -17.64 2.53 -1.83
N ASN A 103 -18.06 1.30 -2.17
CA ASN A 103 -19.09 0.55 -1.44
C ASN A 103 -18.55 -0.74 -0.79
N PHE A 104 -17.29 -0.75 -0.34
CA PHE A 104 -16.71 -1.90 0.34
C PHE A 104 -15.96 -1.47 1.59
N ASP A 105 -15.91 -2.37 2.54
CA ASP A 105 -15.26 -2.17 3.84
C ASP A 105 -13.75 -2.34 3.70
N LEU A 106 -13.02 -1.22 3.63
CA LEU A 106 -11.57 -1.20 3.55
C LEU A 106 -10.96 -0.91 4.92
N TYR A 107 -9.99 -1.70 5.29
CA TYR A 107 -9.13 -1.48 6.45
C TYR A 107 -7.73 -1.10 6.01
N ILE A 108 -7.11 -0.15 6.71
CA ILE A 108 -5.72 0.26 6.48
C ILE A 108 -5.01 0.28 7.82
N ASP A 109 -3.93 -0.46 7.94
CA ASP A 109 -3.07 -0.50 9.12
C ASP A 109 -1.64 -0.08 8.76
N ALA A 110 -0.93 0.51 9.72
CA ALA A 110 0.50 0.77 9.64
C ALA A 110 1.27 -0.52 9.96
N GLU A 111 2.04 -1.05 9.01
CA GLU A 111 2.88 -2.24 9.20
C GLU A 111 4.23 -1.92 9.84
N GLU A 112 4.62 -0.65 9.79
CA GLU A 112 5.81 -0.07 10.39
C GLU A 112 5.46 1.28 11.00
N ASP A 113 6.37 1.88 11.78
CA ASP A 113 6.24 3.28 12.19
C ASP A 113 6.25 4.15 10.93
N THR A 114 5.16 4.83 10.67
CA THR A 114 4.89 5.50 9.40
C THR A 114 4.63 6.98 9.61
N GLU A 115 5.32 7.83 8.87
CA GLU A 115 5.02 9.25 8.78
C GLU A 115 4.34 9.55 7.44
N ALA A 116 3.25 10.32 7.48
CA ALA A 116 2.51 10.69 6.30
C ALA A 116 2.02 12.14 6.37
N TYR A 117 1.97 12.81 5.22
CA TYR A 117 1.24 14.04 5.08
C TYR A 117 -0.24 13.73 4.88
N CYS A 118 -1.08 14.26 5.76
CA CYS A 118 -2.52 14.09 5.73
C CYS A 118 -3.19 15.34 5.15
N ILE A 119 -3.81 15.18 3.99
CA ILE A 119 -4.56 16.23 3.30
C ILE A 119 -6.04 16.04 3.62
N SER A 120 -6.68 17.09 4.15
CA SER A 120 -8.10 17.05 4.47
C SER A 120 -8.95 16.62 3.27
N ALA A 121 -9.83 15.65 3.48
CA ALA A 121 -10.78 15.18 2.47
C ALA A 121 -11.64 16.32 1.90
N GLY A 122 -12.10 17.25 2.75
CA GLY A 122 -12.91 18.41 2.32
C GLY A 122 -12.15 19.36 1.40
N VAL A 123 -10.87 19.62 1.70
CA VAL A 123 -10.01 20.46 0.86
C VAL A 123 -9.77 19.78 -0.49
N PHE A 124 -9.44 18.50 -0.47
CA PHE A 124 -9.20 17.76 -1.72
C PHE A 124 -10.44 17.67 -2.59
N ARG A 125 -11.61 17.41 -1.99
CA ARG A 125 -12.91 17.42 -2.69
C ARG A 125 -13.17 18.77 -3.36
N SER A 126 -12.94 19.89 -2.65
CA SER A 126 -13.10 21.23 -3.21
C SER A 126 -12.16 21.47 -4.40
N LEU A 127 -10.91 21.02 -4.30
CA LEU A 127 -9.96 21.11 -5.40
C LEU A 127 -10.39 20.26 -6.62
N MET A 128 -10.89 19.04 -6.41
CA MET A 128 -11.45 18.20 -7.49
C MET A 128 -12.61 18.87 -8.22
N GLN A 129 -13.45 19.62 -7.50
CA GLN A 129 -14.57 20.37 -8.11
C GLN A 129 -14.10 21.55 -8.96
N GLN A 130 -13.03 22.22 -8.54
CA GLN A 130 -12.56 23.45 -9.16
C GLN A 130 -11.48 23.22 -10.23
N ASN A 131 -10.77 22.10 -10.19
CA ASN A 131 -9.64 21.82 -11.06
C ASN A 131 -9.75 20.42 -11.67
N VAL A 132 -9.79 20.37 -13.00
CA VAL A 132 -9.92 19.13 -13.76
C VAL A 132 -8.71 18.21 -13.61
N GLU A 133 -7.51 18.76 -13.48
CA GLU A 133 -6.28 17.97 -13.34
C GLU A 133 -6.25 17.23 -12.00
N VAL A 134 -6.70 17.87 -10.92
CA VAL A 134 -6.85 17.23 -9.60
C VAL A 134 -7.86 16.09 -9.68
N ARG A 135 -8.97 16.32 -10.37
CA ARG A 135 -10.01 15.31 -10.55
C ARG A 135 -9.53 14.14 -11.39
N CYS A 136 -8.84 14.40 -12.50
CA CYS A 136 -8.24 13.36 -13.33
C CYS A 136 -7.24 12.53 -12.54
N PHE A 137 -6.36 13.17 -11.77
CA PHE A 137 -5.41 12.49 -10.90
C PHE A 137 -6.10 11.57 -9.88
N ALA A 138 -7.16 12.05 -9.22
CA ALA A 138 -7.90 11.24 -8.26
C ALA A 138 -8.52 9.99 -8.90
N TYR A 139 -9.12 10.12 -10.08
CA TYR A 139 -9.68 8.98 -10.80
C TYR A 139 -8.61 8.03 -11.33
N GLN A 140 -7.46 8.54 -11.78
CA GLN A 140 -6.33 7.72 -12.22
C GLN A 140 -5.81 6.87 -11.05
N MET A 141 -5.55 7.47 -9.89
CA MET A 141 -5.12 6.75 -8.70
C MET A 141 -6.14 5.69 -8.27
N THR A 142 -7.43 5.97 -8.40
CA THR A 142 -8.48 4.99 -8.09
C THR A 142 -8.49 3.84 -9.09
N ALA A 143 -8.31 4.11 -10.38
CA ALA A 143 -8.22 3.09 -11.41
C ALA A 143 -7.00 2.18 -11.20
N GLU A 144 -5.86 2.73 -10.78
CA GLU A 144 -4.67 1.98 -10.41
C GLU A 144 -4.95 1.04 -9.22
N ARG A 145 -5.58 1.54 -8.14
CA ARG A 145 -5.95 0.71 -6.98
C ARG A 145 -6.99 -0.35 -7.32
N PHE A 146 -7.91 -0.05 -8.23
CA PHE A 146 -8.83 -1.04 -8.78
C PHE A 146 -8.08 -2.16 -9.52
N SER A 147 -7.13 -1.79 -10.38
CA SER A 147 -6.30 -2.76 -11.11
C SER A 147 -5.50 -3.66 -10.17
N ASP A 148 -4.85 -3.09 -9.13
CA ASP A 148 -4.12 -3.85 -8.11
C ASP A 148 -5.03 -4.85 -7.39
N THR A 149 -6.24 -4.40 -7.04
CA THR A 149 -7.24 -5.24 -6.37
C THR A 149 -7.71 -6.37 -7.27
N MET A 150 -8.01 -6.09 -8.54
CA MET A 150 -8.41 -7.10 -9.53
C MET A 150 -7.30 -8.11 -9.79
N TRP A 151 -6.03 -7.67 -9.83
CA TRP A 151 -4.88 -8.56 -9.92
C TRP A 151 -4.79 -9.50 -8.71
N THR A 152 -4.96 -8.98 -7.51
CA THR A 152 -5.00 -9.79 -6.28
C THR A 152 -6.13 -10.82 -6.31
N MET A 153 -7.33 -10.41 -6.73
CA MET A 153 -8.47 -11.32 -6.90
C MET A 153 -8.17 -12.43 -7.92
N GLN A 154 -7.60 -12.07 -9.07
CA GLN A 154 -7.23 -13.04 -10.11
C GLN A 154 -6.23 -14.08 -9.58
N GLN A 155 -5.24 -13.64 -8.81
CA GLN A 155 -4.29 -14.55 -8.17
C GLN A 155 -5.00 -15.53 -7.22
N ILE A 156 -5.87 -15.03 -6.36
CA ILE A 156 -6.56 -15.85 -5.34
C ILE A 156 -7.51 -16.87 -6.00
N LEU A 157 -8.24 -16.46 -7.03
CA LEU A 157 -9.28 -17.28 -7.66
C LEU A 157 -8.72 -18.31 -8.65
N PHE A 158 -7.63 -18.00 -9.35
CA PHE A 158 -7.22 -18.78 -10.52
C PHE A 158 -5.78 -19.28 -10.49
N MET A 159 -4.96 -18.86 -9.53
CA MET A 159 -3.56 -19.31 -9.47
C MET A 159 -3.33 -20.28 -8.32
N SER A 160 -2.50 -21.28 -8.56
CA SER A 160 -2.03 -22.20 -7.53
C SER A 160 -1.22 -21.47 -6.46
N ALA A 161 -1.17 -22.01 -5.26
CA ALA A 161 -0.52 -21.35 -4.14
C ALA A 161 1.03 -21.25 -4.30
N ASP A 162 1.66 -22.20 -4.98
CA ASP A 162 3.08 -22.19 -5.34
C ASP A 162 3.39 -21.07 -6.34
N ARG A 163 2.56 -20.91 -7.37
CA ARG A 163 2.68 -19.82 -8.33
C ARG A 163 2.54 -18.46 -7.64
N ARG A 164 1.55 -18.30 -6.76
CA ARG A 164 1.35 -17.06 -5.99
C ARG A 164 2.54 -16.76 -5.08
N LEU A 165 3.12 -17.78 -4.45
CA LEU A 165 4.33 -17.61 -3.64
C LEU A 165 5.52 -17.19 -4.50
N ALA A 166 5.69 -17.77 -5.68
CA ALA A 166 6.77 -17.40 -6.60
C ALA A 166 6.62 -15.94 -7.08
N ILE A 167 5.42 -15.52 -7.47
CA ILE A 167 5.13 -14.11 -7.83
C ILE A 167 5.45 -13.20 -6.65
N PHE A 168 4.96 -13.52 -5.45
CA PHE A 168 5.17 -12.72 -4.26
C PHE A 168 6.68 -12.54 -3.94
N LEU A 169 7.45 -13.62 -3.99
CA LEU A 169 8.91 -13.55 -3.75
C LEU A 169 9.60 -12.71 -4.82
N ALA A 170 9.24 -12.87 -6.10
CA ALA A 170 9.80 -12.07 -7.18
C ALA A 170 9.49 -10.57 -7.02
N ASP A 171 8.28 -10.22 -6.65
CA ASP A 171 7.87 -8.83 -6.39
C ASP A 171 8.64 -8.22 -5.20
N GLU A 172 8.85 -8.99 -4.11
CA GLU A 172 9.65 -8.51 -2.97
C GLU A 172 11.11 -8.29 -3.35
N LEU A 173 11.69 -9.16 -4.16
CA LEU A 173 13.05 -8.97 -4.67
C LEU A 173 13.17 -7.73 -5.57
N ALA A 174 12.19 -7.49 -6.42
CA ALA A 174 12.17 -6.31 -7.28
C ALA A 174 12.15 -5.00 -6.48
N LYS A 175 11.48 -4.98 -5.33
CA LYS A 175 11.43 -3.82 -4.42
C LYS A 175 12.76 -3.58 -3.69
N THR A 176 13.45 -4.64 -3.29
CA THR A 176 14.67 -4.55 -2.48
C THR A 176 15.94 -4.51 -3.30
N GLY A 177 15.90 -4.95 -4.56
CA GLY A 177 17.06 -5.07 -5.46
C GLY A 177 18.06 -6.14 -5.08
N GLY A 178 17.74 -7.00 -4.08
CA GLY A 178 18.61 -8.04 -3.55
C GLY A 178 18.12 -9.46 -3.86
N ASP A 179 18.61 -10.41 -3.04
CA ASP A 179 18.22 -11.82 -3.09
C ASP A 179 17.43 -12.24 -1.84
N ASP A 180 17.35 -11.37 -0.84
CA ASP A 180 16.75 -11.65 0.45
C ASP A 180 15.36 -11.03 0.59
N VAL A 181 14.39 -11.84 1.00
CA VAL A 181 13.06 -11.41 1.46
C VAL A 181 13.00 -11.54 2.97
N ARG A 182 13.05 -10.40 3.67
CA ARG A 182 13.10 -10.31 5.13
C ARG A 182 11.70 -10.22 5.74
N LEU A 183 10.90 -11.25 5.49
CA LEU A 183 9.55 -11.38 6.00
C LEU A 183 9.38 -12.74 6.67
N THR A 184 8.66 -12.76 7.79
CA THR A 184 8.29 -14.02 8.44
C THR A 184 7.25 -14.76 7.59
N GLN A 185 7.12 -16.08 7.79
CA GLN A 185 6.10 -16.87 7.10
C GLN A 185 4.67 -16.39 7.39
N ASP A 186 4.43 -15.84 8.59
CA ASP A 186 3.15 -15.21 8.94
C ASP A 186 2.89 -13.95 8.10
N GLN A 187 3.89 -13.09 7.95
CA GLN A 187 3.77 -11.90 7.12
C GLN A 187 3.57 -12.26 5.65
N MET A 188 4.32 -13.24 5.13
CA MET A 188 4.14 -13.72 3.75
C MET A 188 2.73 -14.27 3.55
N ALA A 189 2.23 -15.08 4.48
CA ALA A 189 0.87 -15.64 4.43
C ALA A 189 -0.19 -14.53 4.44
N LYS A 190 -0.03 -13.56 5.32
CA LYS A 190 -0.89 -12.37 5.43
C LYS A 190 -0.92 -11.59 4.12
N TYR A 191 0.24 -11.32 3.52
CA TYR A 191 0.34 -10.55 2.28
C TYR A 191 -0.17 -11.29 1.04
N MET A 192 -0.07 -12.61 1.04
CA MET A 192 -0.57 -13.46 -0.05
C MET A 192 -2.05 -13.83 0.09
N GLY A 193 -2.72 -13.48 1.19
CA GLY A 193 -4.06 -13.95 1.51
C GLY A 193 -4.12 -15.49 1.61
N SER A 194 -3.16 -16.10 2.31
CA SER A 194 -3.01 -17.55 2.44
C SER A 194 -2.82 -17.97 3.90
N ALA A 195 -3.00 -19.26 4.21
CA ALA A 195 -2.69 -19.77 5.54
C ALA A 195 -1.17 -19.95 5.73
N ARG A 196 -0.66 -19.69 6.95
CA ARG A 196 0.74 -19.86 7.30
C ARG A 196 1.27 -21.25 7.00
N GLU A 197 0.49 -22.28 7.28
CA GLU A 197 0.83 -23.69 7.06
C GLU A 197 1.07 -23.99 5.58
N VAL A 198 0.27 -23.36 4.69
CA VAL A 198 0.44 -23.47 3.24
C VAL A 198 1.75 -22.85 2.81
N VAL A 199 2.02 -21.62 3.24
CA VAL A 199 3.28 -20.91 2.93
C VAL A 199 4.48 -21.68 3.47
N SER A 200 4.42 -22.15 4.72
CA SER A 200 5.49 -22.95 5.33
C SER A 200 5.81 -24.20 4.53
N ARG A 201 4.78 -24.94 4.10
CA ARG A 201 4.95 -26.15 3.29
C ARG A 201 5.56 -25.84 1.93
N LEU A 202 5.09 -24.81 1.25
CA LEU A 202 5.62 -24.39 -0.06
C LEU A 202 7.06 -23.90 0.01
N LEU A 203 7.40 -23.13 1.04
CA LEU A 203 8.78 -22.68 1.24
C LEU A 203 9.74 -23.86 1.51
N LYS A 204 9.30 -24.87 2.28
CA LYS A 204 10.08 -26.11 2.47
C LYS A 204 10.24 -26.87 1.16
N TYR A 205 9.20 -26.94 0.33
CA TYR A 205 9.29 -27.54 -0.99
C TYR A 205 10.30 -26.77 -1.88
N PHE A 206 10.19 -25.46 -1.98
CA PHE A 206 11.13 -24.62 -2.74
C PHE A 206 12.58 -24.75 -2.23
N ALA A 207 12.74 -24.91 -0.91
CA ALA A 207 14.07 -25.13 -0.33
C ALA A 207 14.63 -26.51 -0.70
N GLY A 208 13.81 -27.56 -0.71
CA GLY A 208 14.18 -28.91 -1.16
C GLY A 208 14.59 -28.96 -2.62
N GLU A 209 13.95 -28.14 -3.46
CA GLU A 209 14.27 -27.97 -4.88
C GLU A 209 15.48 -27.02 -5.13
N GLY A 210 16.05 -26.42 -4.09
CA GLY A 210 17.18 -25.51 -4.22
C GLY A 210 16.83 -24.13 -4.80
N ILE A 211 15.56 -23.77 -4.86
CA ILE A 211 15.09 -22.48 -5.37
C ILE A 211 15.30 -21.37 -4.33
N VAL A 212 15.14 -21.72 -3.05
CA VAL A 212 15.30 -20.79 -1.93
C VAL A 212 16.10 -21.42 -0.80
N LYS A 213 16.67 -20.58 0.07
CA LYS A 213 17.28 -20.99 1.34
C LYS A 213 16.55 -20.30 2.49
N LEU A 214 16.06 -21.09 3.45
CA LEU A 214 15.34 -20.57 4.61
C LEU A 214 16.31 -20.15 5.71
N TYR A 215 16.01 -19.02 6.38
CA TYR A 215 16.69 -18.60 7.60
C TYR A 215 15.67 -18.00 8.59
N ARG A 216 16.09 -17.74 9.80
CA ARG A 216 15.22 -17.18 10.83
C ARG A 216 14.79 -15.76 10.45
N GLY A 217 13.51 -15.58 10.14
CA GLY A 217 12.92 -14.27 9.81
C GLY A 217 12.93 -13.91 8.33
N GLY A 218 13.30 -14.86 7.44
CA GLY A 218 13.28 -14.58 6.00
C GLY A 218 13.65 -15.75 5.13
N VAL A 219 13.82 -15.46 3.85
CA VAL A 219 14.18 -16.39 2.80
C VAL A 219 15.13 -15.73 1.79
N THR A 220 16.21 -16.43 1.41
CA THR A 220 17.09 -16.03 0.31
C THR A 220 16.69 -16.79 -0.95
N VAL A 221 16.44 -16.13 -2.05
CA VAL A 221 16.22 -16.75 -3.35
C VAL A 221 17.58 -17.10 -3.98
N THR A 222 17.79 -18.39 -4.24
CA THR A 222 19.05 -18.93 -4.77
C THR A 222 18.98 -19.20 -6.27
N ASP A 223 17.78 -19.40 -6.81
CA ASP A 223 17.55 -19.66 -8.25
C ASP A 223 16.38 -18.78 -8.73
N LYS A 224 16.73 -17.58 -9.22
CA LYS A 224 15.74 -16.61 -9.74
C LYS A 224 15.09 -17.08 -11.04
N ASP A 225 15.81 -17.83 -11.87
CA ASP A 225 15.30 -18.28 -13.17
C ASP A 225 14.19 -19.32 -12.96
N ARG A 226 14.42 -20.31 -12.09
CA ARG A 226 13.37 -21.28 -11.73
C ARG A 226 12.19 -20.61 -11.02
N LEU A 227 12.45 -19.65 -10.12
CA LEU A 227 11.39 -18.90 -9.47
C LEU A 227 10.51 -18.16 -10.49
N THR A 228 11.15 -17.51 -11.48
CA THR A 228 10.47 -16.79 -12.55
C THR A 228 9.65 -17.72 -13.43
N LYS A 229 10.14 -18.91 -13.79
CA LYS A 229 9.37 -19.91 -14.54
C LYS A 229 8.10 -20.32 -13.78
N ILE A 230 8.22 -20.64 -12.50
CA ILE A 230 7.04 -20.98 -11.67
C ILE A 230 6.04 -19.80 -11.62
N ALA A 231 6.53 -18.56 -11.48
CA ALA A 231 5.69 -17.37 -11.48
C ALA A 231 4.92 -17.21 -12.81
N HIS A 232 5.51 -17.61 -13.94
CA HIS A 232 4.83 -17.60 -15.25
C HIS A 232 3.95 -18.84 -15.49
N GLY A 233 4.05 -19.87 -14.65
CA GLY A 233 3.27 -21.12 -14.78
C GLY A 233 3.89 -22.13 -15.74
N GLU A 234 5.21 -22.10 -15.85
CA GLU A 234 6.03 -23.02 -16.65
C GLU A 234 6.65 -24.13 -15.78
#